data_0b970a9160aeca5c20955ee7809f7a1b
#
_entry.id   0b970a9160aeca5c20955ee7809f7a1b
#
_cell.length_a   1.000
_cell.length_b   1.000
_cell.length_c   1.000
_cell.angle_alpha   90.00
_cell.angle_beta   90.00
_cell.angle_gamma   90.00
#
_symmetry.space_group_name_H-M   'P 1'
#
loop_
_entity.id
_entity.type
_entity.pdbx_description
1 polymer ?
#
loop_
_entity_poly.entity_id
_entity_poly.type
_entity_poly.pdbx_seq_one_letter_code
_entity_poly.pdbx_strand_id
1 'polypeptide(L)'
;MDGLRVAVGIMDPVDTNDSSPTGKAYQENPRTESEITYQFDLGGAQIYSWVNGSYQTSDNTDSTVETITSKGVGYGVQAKMGGLSLTGSGFQAKGINPFFTNNAGEPVLRNVDSDGYLLQGSYKVGKNRIALSYGKTKDDGNGAVGSGADYETRGVALFHDVNDNLKLVAEYNQFSIDGHDTSAQNEDTDTFAVGAVLTW
;
A
#
# COMPACT_ATOMS: atom_id res chain seq x y z
N MET A 1 9.63 -24.91 -2.98
CA MET A 1 10.26 -24.71 -4.31
C MET A 1 10.95 -23.36 -4.25
N ASP A 2 12.25 -23.41 -4.21
CA ASP A 2 13.08 -22.20 -4.12
C ASP A 2 13.10 -21.53 -5.49
N GLY A 3 12.94 -20.22 -5.55
CA GLY A 3 12.93 -19.58 -6.84
C GLY A 3 13.01 -18.07 -6.79
N LEU A 4 13.88 -17.57 -7.65
CA LEU A 4 13.92 -16.17 -8.04
C LEU A 4 12.94 -15.95 -9.19
N ARG A 5 12.13 -14.88 -9.09
CA ARG A 5 11.32 -14.38 -10.20
C ARG A 5 11.64 -12.92 -10.41
N VAL A 6 11.68 -12.51 -11.66
CA VAL A 6 11.83 -11.11 -12.08
C VAL A 6 10.73 -10.81 -13.07
N ALA A 7 10.02 -9.73 -12.86
CA ALA A 7 9.01 -9.22 -13.76
C ALA A 7 9.29 -7.76 -14.09
N VAL A 8 9.08 -7.38 -15.34
CA VAL A 8 9.11 -5.99 -15.81
C VAL A 8 7.88 -5.78 -16.67
N GLY A 9 7.13 -4.73 -16.40
CA GLY A 9 5.93 -4.34 -17.13
C GLY A 9 6.07 -2.94 -17.70
N ILE A 10 5.54 -2.77 -18.90
CA ILE A 10 5.30 -1.48 -19.51
C ILE A 10 3.77 -1.37 -19.58
N MET A 11 3.21 -0.37 -18.93
CA MET A 11 1.79 -0.24 -18.73
C MET A 11 1.29 1.08 -19.27
N ASP A 12 -0.01 1.13 -19.54
CA ASP A 12 -0.69 2.39 -19.76
C ASP A 12 -0.52 3.27 -18.52
N PRO A 13 -0.06 4.51 -18.65
CA PRO A 13 0.14 5.38 -17.51
C PRO A 13 -1.19 5.70 -16.84
N VAL A 14 -1.13 5.93 -15.53
CA VAL A 14 -2.30 6.44 -14.81
C VAL A 14 -2.52 7.88 -15.25
N ASP A 15 -3.67 8.13 -15.86
CA ASP A 15 -4.11 9.45 -16.30
C ASP A 15 -5.21 9.95 -15.36
N THR A 16 -4.95 11.08 -14.72
CA THR A 16 -6.00 11.79 -14.03
C THR A 16 -6.63 12.76 -15.04
N ASN A 17 -7.70 12.31 -15.67
CA ASN A 17 -8.54 13.15 -16.54
C ASN A 17 -9.26 14.24 -15.75
N ASP A 18 -8.55 14.94 -14.87
CA ASP A 18 -9.16 16.01 -14.13
C ASP A 18 -9.35 17.24 -15.03
N SER A 19 -10.61 17.62 -15.22
CA SER A 19 -11.02 18.86 -15.83
C SER A 19 -10.89 20.06 -14.87
N SER A 20 -10.03 19.93 -13.87
CA SER A 20 -9.70 20.95 -12.90
C SER A 20 -9.22 22.25 -13.57
N PRO A 21 -9.40 23.41 -12.95
CA PRO A 21 -8.84 24.67 -13.43
C PRO A 21 -7.31 24.67 -13.58
N THR A 22 -6.63 23.64 -13.10
CA THR A 22 -5.17 23.44 -13.22
C THR A 22 -4.72 22.73 -14.49
N GLY A 23 -5.58 22.60 -15.50
CA GLY A 23 -5.25 21.93 -16.77
C GLY A 23 -5.40 20.40 -16.71
N LYS A 24 -4.93 19.72 -17.76
CA LYS A 24 -4.99 18.25 -17.86
C LYS A 24 -3.60 17.66 -17.75
N ALA A 25 -3.45 16.66 -16.90
CA ALA A 25 -2.24 15.84 -16.90
C ALA A 25 -2.17 14.97 -18.16
N TYR A 26 -0.97 14.81 -18.71
CA TYR A 26 -0.71 13.90 -19.81
C TYR A 26 0.66 13.24 -19.63
N GLN A 27 0.84 12.09 -20.27
CA GLN A 27 2.08 11.33 -20.20
C GLN A 27 2.60 11.06 -21.60
N GLU A 28 3.89 11.37 -21.82
CA GLU A 28 4.57 11.09 -23.09
C GLU A 28 5.15 9.67 -23.16
N ASN A 29 5.35 9.06 -21.99
CA ASN A 29 5.98 7.76 -21.87
C ASN A 29 5.10 6.80 -21.07
N PRO A 30 5.11 5.52 -21.40
CA PRO A 30 4.39 4.51 -20.62
C PRO A 30 4.96 4.40 -19.20
N ARG A 31 4.12 3.99 -18.26
CA ARG A 31 4.52 3.65 -16.90
C ARG A 31 5.36 2.37 -16.94
N THR A 32 6.47 2.39 -16.22
CA THR A 32 7.32 1.21 -16.05
C THR A 32 7.18 0.66 -14.64
N GLU A 33 6.95 -0.64 -14.52
CA GLU A 33 6.93 -1.36 -13.25
C GLU A 33 7.90 -2.54 -13.28
N SER A 34 8.44 -2.87 -12.12
CA SER A 34 9.33 -4.02 -11.96
C SER A 34 9.11 -4.67 -10.61
N GLU A 35 9.31 -5.99 -10.56
CA GLU A 35 9.27 -6.77 -9.34
C GLU A 35 10.34 -7.86 -9.36
N ILE A 36 11.00 -8.04 -8.24
CA ILE A 36 11.88 -9.18 -7.96
C ILE A 36 11.33 -9.87 -6.72
N THR A 37 11.08 -11.18 -6.82
CA THR A 37 10.67 -11.99 -5.68
C THR A 37 11.61 -13.17 -5.50
N TYR A 38 11.85 -13.54 -4.25
CA TYR A 38 12.67 -14.70 -3.92
C TYR A 38 12.01 -15.52 -2.82
N GLN A 39 11.85 -16.81 -3.08
CA GLN A 39 11.28 -17.77 -2.12
C GLN A 39 12.26 -18.89 -1.85
N PHE A 40 12.47 -19.21 -0.57
CA PHE A 40 13.36 -20.28 -0.13
C PHE A 40 12.89 -20.84 1.22
N ASP A 41 13.37 -22.05 1.54
CA ASP A 41 13.12 -22.68 2.83
C ASP A 41 14.36 -22.54 3.73
N LEU A 42 14.13 -22.15 4.99
CA LEU A 42 15.17 -21.99 5.99
C LEU A 42 14.73 -22.61 7.33
N GLY A 43 15.34 -23.73 7.71
CA GLY A 43 15.10 -24.37 9.02
C GLY A 43 13.64 -24.73 9.28
N GLY A 44 12.89 -25.11 8.24
CA GLY A 44 11.47 -25.46 8.32
C GLY A 44 10.52 -24.25 8.22
N ALA A 45 11.06 -23.05 8.06
CA ALA A 45 10.31 -21.86 7.70
C ALA A 45 10.36 -21.61 6.20
N GLN A 46 9.24 -21.29 5.59
CA GLN A 46 9.17 -20.79 4.22
C GLN A 46 9.34 -19.27 4.27
N ILE A 47 10.36 -18.77 3.57
CA ILE A 47 10.64 -17.33 3.47
C ILE A 47 10.28 -16.86 2.06
N TYR A 48 9.51 -15.76 1.97
CA TYR A 48 9.18 -15.07 0.74
C TYR A 48 9.57 -13.61 0.88
N SER A 49 10.38 -13.10 -0.03
CA SER A 49 10.82 -11.71 -0.05
C SER A 49 10.52 -11.09 -1.42
N TRP A 50 10.30 -9.78 -1.42
CA TRP A 50 10.05 -9.02 -2.64
C TRP A 50 10.64 -7.61 -2.56
N VAL A 51 10.98 -7.10 -3.72
CA VAL A 51 11.24 -5.69 -3.98
C VAL A 51 10.55 -5.35 -5.29
N ASN A 52 9.81 -4.26 -5.30
CA ASN A 52 9.15 -3.75 -6.50
C ASN A 52 9.43 -2.26 -6.68
N GLY A 53 9.21 -1.76 -7.89
CA GLY A 53 9.38 -0.36 -8.20
C GLY A 53 8.47 0.06 -9.33
N SER A 54 8.08 1.34 -9.30
CA SER A 54 7.31 1.97 -10.38
C SER A 54 7.89 3.34 -10.73
N TYR A 55 7.72 3.72 -11.98
CA TYR A 55 8.16 5.02 -12.50
C TYR A 55 7.21 5.52 -13.57
N GLN A 56 6.79 6.78 -13.45
CA GLN A 56 5.99 7.50 -14.44
C GLN A 56 6.31 8.99 -14.38
N THR A 57 6.31 9.66 -15.52
CA THR A 57 6.39 11.12 -15.61
C THR A 57 5.10 11.65 -16.21
N SER A 58 4.53 12.67 -15.57
CA SER A 58 3.29 13.31 -15.99
C SER A 58 3.51 14.81 -16.13
N ASP A 59 3.22 15.33 -17.30
CA ASP A 59 3.22 16.75 -17.60
C ASP A 59 1.79 17.32 -17.53
N ASN A 60 1.65 18.63 -17.60
CA ASN A 60 0.35 19.29 -17.55
C ASN A 60 0.19 20.24 -18.75
N THR A 61 -1.04 20.37 -19.25
CA THR A 61 -1.36 21.34 -20.30
C THR A 61 -1.23 22.80 -19.83
N ASP A 62 -1.30 23.03 -18.53
CA ASP A 62 -0.97 24.31 -17.92
C ASP A 62 0.53 24.36 -17.59
N SER A 63 1.27 25.19 -18.31
CA SER A 63 2.73 25.32 -18.15
C SER A 63 3.18 25.90 -16.80
N THR A 64 2.26 26.35 -15.95
CA THR A 64 2.53 26.76 -14.57
C THR A 64 2.55 25.61 -13.58
N VAL A 65 2.04 24.45 -13.98
CA VAL A 65 2.07 23.21 -13.18
C VAL A 65 3.39 22.48 -13.48
N GLU A 66 4.10 22.15 -12.43
CA GLU A 66 5.37 21.42 -12.57
C GLU A 66 5.16 19.98 -13.07
N THR A 67 6.14 19.44 -13.80
CA THR A 67 6.18 18.02 -14.16
C THR A 67 6.25 17.15 -12.90
N ILE A 68 5.34 16.19 -12.78
CA ILE A 68 5.28 15.27 -11.66
C ILE A 68 6.04 13.98 -12.03
N THR A 69 7.07 13.67 -11.26
CA THR A 69 7.77 12.39 -11.36
C THR A 69 7.28 11.45 -10.28
N SER A 70 6.36 10.58 -10.65
CA SER A 70 5.81 9.54 -9.78
C SER A 70 6.74 8.33 -9.78
N LYS A 71 7.39 8.08 -8.67
CA LYS A 71 8.30 6.94 -8.49
C LYS A 71 8.20 6.37 -7.09
N GLY A 72 8.34 5.06 -6.98
CA GLY A 72 8.32 4.39 -5.69
C GLY A 72 9.08 3.08 -5.71
N VAL A 73 9.53 2.68 -4.53
CA VAL A 73 10.07 1.36 -4.24
C VAL A 73 9.32 0.78 -3.06
N GLY A 74 8.85 -0.46 -3.22
CA GLY A 74 8.27 -1.26 -2.15
C GLY A 74 9.13 -2.49 -1.89
N TYR A 75 9.14 -2.94 -0.65
CA TYR A 75 9.90 -4.12 -0.24
C TYR A 75 9.23 -4.83 0.92
N GLY A 76 9.52 -6.13 1.06
CA GLY A 76 9.00 -6.86 2.21
C GLY A 76 9.51 -8.28 2.30
N VAL A 77 9.19 -8.87 3.45
CA VAL A 77 9.50 -10.26 3.74
C VAL A 77 8.33 -10.90 4.51
N GLN A 78 8.05 -12.14 4.17
CA GLN A 78 7.11 -12.99 4.90
C GLN A 78 7.81 -14.27 5.31
N ALA A 79 7.64 -14.66 6.56
CA ALA A 79 8.09 -15.96 7.09
C ALA A 79 6.86 -16.78 7.54
N LYS A 80 6.78 -18.03 7.09
CA LYS A 80 5.75 -19.00 7.49
C LYS A 80 6.39 -20.23 8.10
N MET A 81 5.96 -20.62 9.29
CA MET A 81 6.42 -21.82 9.97
C MET A 81 5.28 -22.45 10.77
N GLY A 82 4.87 -23.64 10.39
CA GLY A 82 3.69 -24.29 10.96
C GLY A 82 2.44 -23.40 10.81
N GLY A 83 1.79 -23.05 11.94
CA GLY A 83 0.62 -22.17 11.95
C GLY A 83 0.97 -20.67 11.97
N LEU A 84 2.23 -20.31 12.22
CA LEU A 84 2.68 -18.92 12.33
C LEU A 84 2.97 -18.32 10.94
N SER A 85 2.54 -17.08 10.72
CA SER A 85 2.95 -16.25 9.59
C SER A 85 3.27 -14.85 10.09
N LEU A 86 4.45 -14.36 9.75
CA LEU A 86 4.91 -12.99 10.04
C LEU A 86 5.23 -12.29 8.73
N THR A 87 4.78 -11.07 8.57
CA THR A 87 5.05 -10.24 7.39
C THR A 87 5.50 -8.86 7.86
N GLY A 88 6.58 -8.37 7.25
CA GLY A 88 7.00 -6.98 7.35
C GLY A 88 7.19 -6.43 5.95
N SER A 89 6.63 -5.26 5.68
CA SER A 89 6.80 -4.56 4.40
C SER A 89 6.92 -3.07 4.61
N GLY A 90 7.50 -2.39 3.62
CA GLY A 90 7.60 -0.94 3.62
C GLY A 90 7.70 -0.41 2.20
N PHE A 91 7.56 0.89 2.06
CA PHE A 91 7.73 1.60 0.81
C PHE A 91 8.32 2.99 1.03
N GLN A 92 8.91 3.53 -0.03
CA GLN A 92 9.28 4.92 -0.18
C GLN A 92 8.83 5.39 -1.57
N ALA A 93 8.19 6.53 -1.64
CA ALA A 93 7.62 7.04 -2.88
C ALA A 93 7.74 8.55 -2.98
N LYS A 94 7.65 9.04 -4.22
CA LYS A 94 7.56 10.46 -4.54
C LYS A 94 6.53 10.67 -5.65
N GLY A 95 5.66 11.69 -5.50
CA GLY A 95 4.61 11.97 -6.46
C GLY A 95 3.56 10.86 -6.60
N ILE A 96 3.37 10.05 -5.58
CA ILE A 96 2.39 8.97 -5.52
C ILE A 96 1.56 9.16 -4.26
N ASN A 97 0.23 9.12 -4.40
CA ASN A 97 -0.65 9.13 -3.24
C ASN A 97 -0.46 7.83 -2.43
N PRO A 98 -0.11 7.89 -1.14
CA PRO A 98 0.15 6.71 -0.33
C PRO A 98 -1.07 5.80 -0.12
N PHE A 99 -2.29 6.31 -0.31
CA PHE A 99 -3.52 5.52 -0.17
C PHE A 99 -4.02 4.92 -1.47
N PHE A 100 -3.78 5.61 -2.60
CA PHE A 100 -4.34 5.22 -3.89
C PHE A 100 -3.20 5.15 -4.90
N THR A 101 -2.69 3.97 -5.12
CA THR A 101 -1.65 3.72 -6.15
C THR A 101 -2.06 4.15 -7.56
N ASN A 102 -3.36 4.47 -7.76
CA ASN A 102 -3.91 4.97 -9.00
C ASN A 102 -3.74 6.47 -9.20
N ASN A 103 -3.35 7.22 -8.18
CA ASN A 103 -3.24 8.67 -8.22
C ASN A 103 -1.79 9.13 -8.42
N ALA A 104 -1.11 8.53 -9.39
CA ALA A 104 0.18 9.01 -9.85
C ALA A 104 -0.02 10.16 -10.83
N GLY A 105 0.84 11.18 -10.75
CA GLY A 105 0.83 12.30 -11.69
C GLY A 105 -0.27 13.34 -11.48
N GLU A 106 -1.00 13.27 -10.40
CA GLU A 106 -1.96 14.34 -10.05
C GLU A 106 -1.24 15.64 -9.72
N PRO A 107 -1.67 16.79 -10.31
CA PRO A 107 -1.05 18.08 -10.03
C PRO A 107 -1.09 18.47 -8.55
N VAL A 108 -2.12 18.03 -7.81
CA VAL A 108 -2.26 18.27 -6.38
C VAL A 108 -1.23 17.53 -5.54
N LEU A 109 -0.73 16.40 -6.02
CA LEU A 109 0.31 15.62 -5.33
C LEU A 109 1.69 16.28 -5.44
N ARG A 110 1.94 17.01 -6.52
CA ARG A 110 3.27 17.54 -6.86
C ARG A 110 4.33 16.42 -6.76
N ASN A 111 5.55 16.77 -6.40
CA ASN A 111 6.62 15.79 -6.14
C ASN A 111 6.75 15.48 -4.65
N VAL A 112 5.63 15.22 -3.98
CA VAL A 112 5.56 14.96 -2.53
C VAL A 112 6.21 13.63 -2.19
N ASP A 113 7.00 13.63 -1.14
CA ASP A 113 7.63 12.42 -0.60
C ASP A 113 6.67 11.73 0.38
N SER A 114 6.61 10.41 0.31
CA SER A 114 5.83 9.56 1.22
C SER A 114 6.58 8.26 1.53
N ASP A 115 6.41 7.76 2.72
CA ASP A 115 6.95 6.48 3.15
C ASP A 115 6.00 5.77 4.12
N GLY A 116 6.21 4.49 4.30
CA GLY A 116 5.39 3.73 5.25
C GLY A 116 5.86 2.31 5.43
N TYR A 117 5.28 1.67 6.44
CA TYR A 117 5.50 0.26 6.72
C TYR A 117 4.25 -0.42 7.26
N LEU A 118 4.21 -1.75 7.10
CA LEU A 118 3.21 -2.64 7.64
C LEU A 118 3.89 -3.83 8.31
N LEU A 119 3.48 -4.11 9.55
CA LEU A 119 3.83 -5.33 10.27
C LEU A 119 2.55 -6.14 10.48
N GLN A 120 2.60 -7.42 10.17
CA GLN A 120 1.47 -8.31 10.34
C GLN A 120 1.94 -9.65 10.89
N GLY A 121 1.22 -10.15 11.90
CA GLY A 121 1.41 -11.49 12.44
C GLY A 121 0.10 -12.26 12.46
N SER A 122 0.13 -13.55 12.13
CA SER A 122 -1.04 -14.39 12.31
C SER A 122 -0.66 -15.79 12.77
N TYR A 123 -1.57 -16.42 13.54
CA TYR A 123 -1.40 -17.78 14.01
C TYR A 123 -2.66 -18.61 13.78
N LYS A 124 -2.49 -19.77 13.16
CA LYS A 124 -3.58 -20.72 12.87
C LYS A 124 -3.52 -21.90 13.84
N VAL A 125 -4.63 -22.15 14.52
CA VAL A 125 -4.86 -23.33 15.40
C VAL A 125 -6.16 -24.00 14.97
N GLY A 126 -6.05 -25.20 14.44
CA GLY A 126 -7.20 -25.94 13.93
C GLY A 126 -7.95 -25.13 12.87
N LYS A 127 -9.22 -24.88 13.11
CA LYS A 127 -10.10 -24.11 12.21
C LYS A 127 -10.03 -22.59 12.42
N ASN A 128 -9.29 -22.12 13.41
CA ASN A 128 -9.23 -20.71 13.76
C ASN A 128 -7.88 -20.09 13.36
N ARG A 129 -7.90 -18.85 12.90
CA ARG A 129 -6.70 -18.01 12.71
C ARG A 129 -6.98 -16.66 13.33
N ILE A 130 -6.07 -16.20 14.17
CA ILE A 130 -6.03 -14.80 14.62
C ILE A 130 -4.93 -14.07 13.84
N ALA A 131 -5.19 -12.83 13.44
CA ALA A 131 -4.22 -11.97 12.81
C ALA A 131 -4.19 -10.61 13.51
N LEU A 132 -3.01 -10.05 13.64
CA LEU A 132 -2.74 -8.72 14.15
C LEU A 132 -1.98 -7.94 13.09
N SER A 133 -2.30 -6.66 12.93
CA SER A 133 -1.60 -5.78 12.00
C SER A 133 -1.35 -4.41 12.65
N TYR A 134 -0.23 -3.81 12.24
CA TYR A 134 0.13 -2.44 12.56
C TYR A 134 0.81 -1.82 11.36
N GLY A 135 0.33 -0.67 10.93
CA GLY A 135 0.89 0.08 9.81
C GLY A 135 0.99 1.55 10.11
N LYS A 136 2.01 2.18 9.55
CA LYS A 136 2.16 3.63 9.55
C LYS A 136 2.57 4.10 8.17
N THR A 137 1.96 5.19 7.72
CA THR A 137 2.30 5.89 6.48
C THR A 137 2.49 7.36 6.79
N LYS A 138 3.51 7.97 6.23
CA LYS A 138 3.78 9.39 6.30
C LYS A 138 3.68 10.00 4.91
N ASP A 139 3.01 11.14 4.83
CA ASP A 139 2.94 12.00 3.67
C ASP A 139 3.47 13.38 4.07
N ASP A 140 4.58 13.81 3.46
CA ASP A 140 5.22 15.08 3.80
C ASP A 140 4.41 16.33 3.36
N GLY A 141 3.33 16.12 2.58
CA GLY A 141 2.50 17.20 2.07
C GLY A 141 3.13 17.94 0.90
N ASN A 142 2.33 18.75 0.22
CA ASN A 142 2.75 19.50 -0.97
C ASN A 142 3.13 20.98 -0.65
N GLY A 143 3.30 21.31 0.62
CA GLY A 143 3.61 22.66 1.08
C GLY A 143 2.40 23.60 1.17
N ALA A 144 1.21 23.13 0.81
CA ALA A 144 -0.03 23.86 1.07
C ALA A 144 -0.46 23.71 2.53
N VAL A 145 -1.15 24.68 3.06
CA VAL A 145 -1.74 24.63 4.41
C VAL A 145 -2.72 23.46 4.48
N GLY A 146 -2.62 22.62 5.50
CA GLY A 146 -3.44 21.42 5.68
C GLY A 146 -3.01 20.23 4.84
N SER A 147 -1.87 20.31 4.15
CA SER A 147 -1.30 19.16 3.43
C SER A 147 -0.27 18.43 4.28
N GLY A 148 -0.20 17.11 4.05
CA GLY A 148 0.68 16.23 4.81
C GLY A 148 0.08 15.73 6.10
N ALA A 149 0.27 14.44 6.36
CA ALA A 149 -0.21 13.80 7.57
C ALA A 149 0.53 12.48 7.83
N ASP A 150 0.50 12.08 9.08
CA ASP A 150 0.82 10.73 9.52
C ASP A 150 -0.48 9.92 9.63
N TYR A 151 -0.48 8.73 9.07
CA TYR A 151 -1.59 7.80 9.09
C TYR A 151 -1.18 6.54 9.82
N GLU A 152 -1.96 6.13 10.80
CA GLU A 152 -1.69 4.92 11.57
C GLU A 152 -2.89 3.97 11.49
N THR A 153 -2.64 2.68 11.35
CA THR A 153 -3.66 1.65 11.39
C THR A 153 -3.26 0.53 12.32
N ARG A 154 -4.21 0.04 13.10
CA ARG A 154 -4.09 -1.13 13.97
C ARG A 154 -5.28 -2.04 13.73
N GLY A 155 -5.02 -3.33 13.55
CA GLY A 155 -6.08 -4.28 13.26
C GLY A 155 -5.93 -5.58 14.00
N VAL A 156 -7.08 -6.17 14.36
CA VAL A 156 -7.21 -7.55 14.80
C VAL A 156 -8.29 -8.25 13.98
N ALA A 157 -8.01 -9.44 13.48
CA ALA A 157 -8.99 -10.24 12.75
C ALA A 157 -9.00 -11.68 13.23
N LEU A 158 -10.20 -12.25 13.30
CA LEU A 158 -10.45 -13.65 13.58
C LEU A 158 -11.08 -14.31 12.36
N PHE A 159 -10.49 -15.40 11.91
CA PHE A 159 -11.01 -16.22 10.83
C PHE A 159 -11.39 -17.60 11.38
N HIS A 160 -12.55 -18.10 10.98
CA HIS A 160 -13.04 -19.42 11.34
C HIS A 160 -13.43 -20.23 10.09
N ASP A 161 -12.71 -21.32 9.81
CA ASP A 161 -13.04 -22.25 8.75
C ASP A 161 -14.20 -23.16 9.21
N VAL A 162 -15.44 -22.87 8.79
CA VAL A 162 -16.62 -23.70 9.10
C VAL A 162 -16.45 -25.07 8.44
N ASN A 163 -16.12 -25.04 7.15
CA ASN A 163 -15.77 -26.21 6.31
C ASN A 163 -14.80 -25.75 5.19
N ASP A 164 -14.53 -26.63 4.23
CA ASP A 164 -13.57 -26.36 3.14
C ASP A 164 -14.04 -25.23 2.21
N ASN A 165 -15.32 -24.92 2.20
CA ASN A 165 -15.93 -23.95 1.30
C ASN A 165 -16.37 -22.65 2.00
N LEU A 166 -16.55 -22.67 3.32
CA LEU A 166 -17.08 -21.51 4.05
C LEU A 166 -16.13 -21.10 5.18
N LYS A 167 -15.75 -19.83 5.15
CA LYS A 167 -14.97 -19.16 6.19
C LYS A 167 -15.74 -17.95 6.71
N LEU A 168 -15.79 -17.81 8.02
CA LEU A 168 -16.30 -16.60 8.70
C LEU A 168 -15.13 -15.71 9.09
N VAL A 169 -15.35 -14.41 9.04
CA VAL A 169 -14.37 -13.38 9.41
C VAL A 169 -15.04 -12.36 10.33
N ALA A 170 -14.33 -12.00 11.39
CA ALA A 170 -14.66 -10.83 12.21
C ALA A 170 -13.37 -10.00 12.37
N GLU A 171 -13.46 -8.69 12.23
CA GLU A 171 -12.32 -7.80 12.36
C GLU A 171 -12.68 -6.50 13.06
N TYR A 172 -11.70 -5.95 13.75
CA TYR A 172 -11.75 -4.62 14.33
C TYR A 172 -10.49 -3.86 13.93
N ASN A 173 -10.68 -2.67 13.42
CA ASN A 173 -9.61 -1.80 12.96
C ASN A 173 -9.75 -0.41 13.58
N GLN A 174 -8.63 0.15 14.01
CA GLN A 174 -8.48 1.55 14.37
C GLN A 174 -7.64 2.23 13.29
N PHE A 175 -8.07 3.40 12.87
CA PHE A 175 -7.36 4.24 11.92
C PHE A 175 -7.29 5.66 12.46
N SER A 176 -6.10 6.26 12.47
CA SER A 176 -5.91 7.65 12.88
C SER A 176 -5.16 8.44 11.82
N ILE A 177 -5.51 9.71 11.73
CA ILE A 177 -4.85 10.72 10.90
C ILE A 177 -4.36 11.82 11.83
N ASP A 178 -3.05 12.11 11.78
CA ASP A 178 -2.41 13.24 12.44
C ASP A 178 -1.88 14.20 11.39
N GLY A 179 -2.58 15.30 11.16
CA GLY A 179 -2.15 16.33 10.23
C GLY A 179 -0.93 17.10 10.72
N HIS A 180 -0.03 17.46 9.79
CA HIS A 180 1.24 18.12 10.14
C HIS A 180 1.10 19.59 10.53
N ASP A 181 -0.05 20.21 10.33
CA ASP A 181 -0.29 21.58 10.76
C ASP A 181 -1.64 21.77 11.48
N THR A 182 -1.83 22.93 12.10
CA THR A 182 -3.02 23.24 12.92
C THR A 182 -4.32 23.37 12.13
N SER A 183 -4.26 23.44 10.82
CA SER A 183 -5.43 23.44 9.92
C SER A 183 -5.72 22.08 9.33
N ALA A 184 -4.82 21.09 9.52
CA ALA A 184 -5.06 19.71 9.12
C ALA A 184 -6.08 19.05 10.04
N GLN A 185 -6.88 18.17 9.48
CA GLN A 185 -7.87 17.43 10.25
C GLN A 185 -7.17 16.26 10.95
N ASN A 186 -7.33 16.19 12.27
CA ASN A 186 -7.05 14.98 13.02
C ASN A 186 -8.33 14.15 13.08
N GLU A 187 -8.23 12.88 12.77
CA GLU A 187 -9.37 11.97 12.75
C GLU A 187 -8.99 10.62 13.35
N ASP A 188 -9.87 10.10 14.20
CA ASP A 188 -9.80 8.73 14.71
C ASP A 188 -11.06 7.99 14.28
N THR A 189 -10.90 6.84 13.67
CA THR A 189 -11.99 5.99 13.19
C THR A 189 -11.83 4.56 13.69
N ASP A 190 -12.86 4.06 14.35
CA ASP A 190 -12.98 2.66 14.75
C ASP A 190 -13.97 1.94 13.84
N THR A 191 -13.55 0.79 13.31
CA THR A 191 -14.38 -0.01 12.42
C THR A 191 -14.47 -1.44 12.91
N PHE A 192 -15.70 -1.95 13.02
CA PHE A 192 -15.96 -3.37 13.26
C PHE A 192 -16.67 -3.95 12.02
N ALA A 193 -16.16 -5.06 11.50
CA ALA A 193 -16.74 -5.74 10.37
C ALA A 193 -16.88 -7.25 10.62
N VAL A 194 -17.92 -7.83 10.04
CA VAL A 194 -18.13 -9.27 9.97
C VAL A 194 -18.43 -9.67 8.53
N GLY A 195 -17.93 -10.82 8.15
CA GLY A 195 -18.09 -11.29 6.77
C GLY A 195 -17.99 -12.81 6.65
N ALA A 196 -18.31 -13.29 5.47
CA ALA A 196 -18.15 -14.67 5.09
C ALA A 196 -17.51 -14.78 3.71
N VAL A 197 -16.63 -15.75 3.53
CA VAL A 197 -16.01 -16.11 2.24
C VAL A 197 -16.50 -17.48 1.86
N LEU A 198 -17.17 -17.59 0.71
CA LEU A 198 -17.61 -18.83 0.11
C LEU A 198 -16.76 -19.12 -1.12
N THR A 199 -16.23 -20.33 -1.21
CA THR A 199 -15.50 -20.85 -2.37
C THR A 199 -16.23 -22.07 -2.94
N TRP A 200 -16.37 -22.17 -4.27
CA TRP A 200 -17.06 -23.26 -4.97
C TRP A 200 -16.21 -23.80 -6.12
#